data_b95b83b2b6c621377882387253b16286
#
_entry.id   b95b83b2b6c621377882387253b16286
#
_cell.length_a   1.000
_cell.length_b   1.000
_cell.length_c   1.000
_cell.angle_alpha   90.00
_cell.angle_beta   90.00
_cell.angle_gamma   90.00
#
_symmetry.space_group_name_H-M   'P 1'
#
loop_
_entity.id
_entity.type
_entity.pdbx_description
1 polymer ?
#
loop_
_entity_poly.entity_id
_entity_poly.type
_entity_poly.pdbx_seq_one_letter_code
_entity_poly.pdbx_strand_id
1 'polypeptide(L)'
;MDKRSLKKCVMSVVLLLIIQAVLYFVSKLFQGPPHLIGNDFDAWFPFVKEFIYVYDSWYPFLVFVWILFFFSDREKYKDFFVTSVLAMIVANVIFLVYPTTITRASFEVSGVTSWLLNLNYMLDTPLNCMPSMHCMFCFTTIFGLMFSKVKLKYKIPICGYLVLIILSTMFVKQHVIADVVSAFIIASCCYFISKFHIFDKFKRYFD
;
A
#
# COMPACT_ATOMS: atom_id res chain seq x y z
N MET A 1 28.17 5.37 4.75
CA MET A 1 26.84 5.97 4.45
C MET A 1 26.87 7.41 4.94
N ASP A 2 26.66 8.38 4.05
CA ASP A 2 26.69 9.79 4.42
C ASP A 2 25.49 10.14 5.31
N LYS A 3 25.73 10.89 6.42
CA LYS A 3 24.68 11.28 7.39
C LYS A 3 23.55 12.09 6.72
N ARG A 4 23.86 12.91 5.73
CA ARG A 4 22.87 13.71 4.99
C ARG A 4 21.95 12.81 4.17
N SER A 5 22.47 11.81 3.48
CA SER A 5 21.69 10.83 2.71
C SER A 5 20.80 9.98 3.62
N LEU A 6 21.31 9.56 4.78
CA LEU A 6 20.50 8.81 5.75
C LEU A 6 19.33 9.67 6.26
N LYS A 7 19.58 10.94 6.61
CA LYS A 7 18.53 11.86 7.04
C LYS A 7 17.44 12.01 5.98
N LYS A 8 17.81 12.22 4.70
CA LYS A 8 16.84 12.34 3.59
C LYS A 8 16.01 11.06 3.41
N CYS A 9 16.65 9.88 3.50
CA CYS A 9 15.97 8.60 3.42
C CYS A 9 14.93 8.45 4.54
N VAL A 10 15.34 8.63 5.79
CA VAL A 10 14.44 8.52 6.95
C VAL A 10 13.31 9.54 6.85
N MET A 11 13.61 10.79 6.50
CA MET A 11 12.58 11.83 6.35
C MET A 11 11.58 11.48 5.25
N SER A 12 12.01 10.92 4.12
CA SER A 12 11.10 10.54 3.03
C SER A 12 10.17 9.39 3.44
N VAL A 13 10.70 8.37 4.10
CA VAL A 13 9.88 7.25 4.61
C VAL A 13 8.88 7.74 5.66
N VAL A 14 9.35 8.51 6.64
CA VAL A 14 8.48 9.09 7.69
C VAL A 14 7.41 9.99 7.08
N LEU A 15 7.76 10.80 6.08
CA LEU A 15 6.82 11.67 5.39
C LEU A 15 5.72 10.88 4.66
N LEU A 16 6.06 9.78 3.97
CA LEU A 16 5.05 8.91 3.34
C LEU A 16 4.08 8.34 4.39
N LEU A 17 4.59 7.87 5.53
CA LEU A 17 3.76 7.32 6.60
C LEU A 17 2.87 8.38 7.25
N ILE A 18 3.40 9.59 7.49
CA ILE A 18 2.63 10.70 8.05
C ILE A 18 1.54 11.17 7.08
N ILE A 19 1.88 11.37 5.79
CA ILE A 19 0.89 11.78 4.78
C ILE A 19 -0.24 10.75 4.72
N GLN A 20 0.11 9.45 4.67
CA GLN A 20 -0.90 8.38 4.66
C GLN A 20 -1.79 8.43 5.90
N ALA A 21 -1.20 8.52 7.10
CA ALA A 21 -1.96 8.56 8.34
C ALA A 21 -2.90 9.77 8.40
N VAL A 22 -2.41 10.97 8.07
CA VAL A 22 -3.18 12.21 8.08
C VAL A 22 -4.33 12.16 7.08
N LEU A 23 -4.05 11.78 5.82
CA LEU A 23 -5.07 11.73 4.78
C LEU A 23 -6.15 10.68 5.11
N TYR A 24 -5.75 9.50 5.58
CA TYR A 24 -6.69 8.44 5.97
C TYR A 24 -7.55 8.85 7.17
N PHE A 25 -6.96 9.50 8.16
CA PHE A 25 -7.72 10.03 9.30
C PHE A 25 -8.71 11.12 8.88
N VAL A 26 -8.28 12.07 8.05
CA VAL A 26 -9.13 13.13 7.53
C VAL A 26 -10.28 12.55 6.69
N SER A 27 -10.01 11.57 5.81
CA SER A 27 -11.07 10.94 5.03
C SER A 27 -12.13 10.28 5.91
N LYS A 28 -11.74 9.61 7.00
CA LYS A 28 -12.68 9.00 7.96
C LYS A 28 -13.57 10.02 8.69
N LEU A 29 -13.09 11.24 8.91
CA LEU A 29 -13.88 12.28 9.59
C LEU A 29 -14.97 12.89 8.73
N PHE A 30 -14.77 12.94 7.40
CA PHE A 30 -15.63 13.69 6.49
C PHE A 30 -16.38 12.83 5.46
N GLN A 31 -16.22 11.51 5.51
CA GLN A 31 -16.91 10.61 4.58
C GLN A 31 -18.39 10.42 4.92
N GLY A 32 -19.19 10.15 3.89
CA GLY A 32 -20.58 9.74 4.01
C GLY A 32 -20.76 8.27 4.40
N PRO A 33 -21.99 7.74 4.36
CA PRO A 33 -22.25 6.32 4.60
C PRO A 33 -21.54 5.46 3.54
N PRO A 34 -20.88 4.35 3.95
CA PRO A 34 -20.12 3.54 3.01
C PRO A 34 -21.02 2.63 2.16
N HIS A 35 -20.61 2.44 0.91
CA HIS A 35 -21.22 1.49 -0.01
C HIS A 35 -20.64 0.09 0.20
N LEU A 36 -21.49 -0.90 0.38
CA LEU A 36 -21.05 -2.30 0.43
C LEU A 36 -20.62 -2.73 -0.95
N ILE A 37 -19.37 -3.22 -1.07
CA ILE A 37 -18.79 -3.74 -2.31
C ILE A 37 -18.39 -5.20 -2.15
N GLY A 38 -18.29 -5.90 -3.27
CA GLY A 38 -17.93 -7.31 -3.40
C GLY A 38 -18.75 -7.95 -4.52
N ASN A 39 -18.30 -9.09 -4.99
CA ASN A 39 -18.96 -9.87 -6.03
C ASN A 39 -18.68 -11.36 -5.86
N ASP A 40 -19.34 -12.21 -6.66
CA ASP A 40 -19.21 -13.67 -6.60
C ASP A 40 -17.80 -14.18 -6.87
N PHE A 41 -16.97 -13.45 -7.62
CA PHE A 41 -15.59 -13.82 -7.90
C PHE A 41 -14.68 -13.70 -6.63
N ASP A 42 -15.10 -12.95 -5.61
CA ASP A 42 -14.36 -12.86 -4.34
C ASP A 42 -14.37 -14.20 -3.58
N ALA A 43 -15.27 -15.13 -3.93
CA ALA A 43 -15.30 -16.49 -3.42
C ALA A 43 -14.12 -17.35 -3.90
N TRP A 44 -13.44 -16.97 -4.99
CA TRP A 44 -12.22 -17.66 -5.46
C TRP A 44 -11.05 -17.54 -4.46
N PHE A 45 -11.10 -16.56 -3.58
CA PHE A 45 -10.13 -16.41 -2.50
C PHE A 45 -10.75 -16.94 -1.20
N PRO A 46 -10.46 -18.19 -0.80
CA PRO A 46 -10.97 -18.74 0.44
C PRO A 46 -10.43 -17.97 1.64
N PHE A 47 -11.16 -17.99 2.75
CA PHE A 47 -10.67 -17.44 4.00
C PHE A 47 -9.56 -18.33 4.57
N VAL A 48 -8.34 -17.76 4.74
CA VAL A 48 -7.17 -18.44 5.28
C VAL A 48 -6.50 -17.53 6.31
N LYS A 49 -6.82 -17.75 7.58
CA LYS A 49 -6.37 -16.89 8.70
C LYS A 49 -4.85 -16.82 8.86
N GLU A 50 -4.12 -17.85 8.44
CA GLU A 50 -2.67 -17.92 8.53
C GLU A 50 -1.97 -16.85 7.68
N PHE A 51 -2.62 -16.35 6.64
CA PHE A 51 -2.09 -15.23 5.85
C PHE A 51 -2.01 -13.91 6.62
N ILE A 52 -2.55 -13.84 7.86
CA ILE A 52 -2.39 -12.66 8.71
C ILE A 52 -0.92 -12.32 8.99
N TYR A 53 -0.04 -13.32 9.09
CA TYR A 53 1.39 -13.08 9.28
C TYR A 53 2.05 -12.40 8.09
N VAL A 54 1.63 -12.75 6.87
CA VAL A 54 2.07 -12.09 5.63
C VAL A 54 1.48 -10.69 5.55
N TYR A 55 0.20 -10.55 5.85
CA TYR A 55 -0.51 -9.28 5.86
C TYR A 55 0.13 -8.28 6.82
N ASP A 56 0.35 -8.65 8.07
CA ASP A 56 0.94 -7.77 9.10
C ASP A 56 2.42 -7.45 8.85
N SER A 57 3.12 -8.27 8.05
CA SER A 57 4.49 -7.97 7.63
C SER A 57 4.59 -6.79 6.65
N TRP A 58 3.46 -6.30 6.12
CA TRP A 58 3.40 -5.24 5.12
C TRP A 58 4.17 -3.98 5.53
N TYR A 59 3.93 -3.43 6.74
CA TYR A 59 4.61 -2.23 7.21
C TYR A 59 6.14 -2.40 7.31
N PRO A 60 6.66 -3.36 8.10
CA PRO A 60 8.10 -3.50 8.25
C PRO A 60 8.78 -3.89 6.94
N PHE A 61 8.13 -4.70 6.09
CA PHE A 61 8.69 -5.09 4.82
C PHE A 61 8.79 -3.91 3.84
N LEU A 62 7.75 -3.09 3.72
CA LEU A 62 7.78 -1.91 2.85
C LEU A 62 8.85 -0.91 3.29
N VAL A 63 8.93 -0.62 4.60
CA VAL A 63 9.97 0.29 5.13
C VAL A 63 11.36 -0.22 4.78
N PHE A 64 11.61 -1.52 4.98
CA PHE A 64 12.88 -2.15 4.60
C PHE A 64 13.17 -1.99 3.10
N VAL A 65 12.19 -2.31 2.24
CA VAL A 65 12.33 -2.20 0.78
C VAL A 65 12.55 -0.75 0.34
N TRP A 66 11.86 0.21 0.92
CA TRP A 66 12.00 1.63 0.58
C TRP A 66 13.38 2.18 0.95
N ILE A 67 13.93 1.77 2.11
CA ILE A 67 15.30 2.11 2.50
C ILE A 67 16.30 1.50 1.51
N LEU A 68 16.16 0.21 1.20
CA LEU A 68 17.00 -0.47 0.22
C LEU A 68 16.93 0.23 -1.15
N PHE A 69 15.74 0.59 -1.59
CA PHE A 69 15.50 1.24 -2.87
C PHE A 69 16.15 2.64 -2.92
N PHE A 70 15.99 3.45 -1.88
CA PHE A 70 16.61 4.77 -1.78
C PHE A 70 18.13 4.73 -1.97
N PHE A 71 18.80 3.76 -1.34
CA PHE A 71 20.26 3.64 -1.45
C PHE A 71 20.72 2.92 -2.72
N SER A 72 19.88 2.12 -3.35
CA SER A 72 20.21 1.40 -4.58
C SER A 72 20.02 2.24 -5.84
N ASP A 73 18.96 3.03 -5.91
CA ASP A 73 18.64 3.88 -7.07
C ASP A 73 17.81 5.10 -6.66
N ARG A 74 18.50 6.16 -6.25
CA ARG A 74 17.86 7.39 -5.78
C ARG A 74 16.99 8.05 -6.84
N GLU A 75 17.39 8.02 -8.11
CA GLU A 75 16.62 8.63 -9.20
C GLU A 75 15.27 7.95 -9.39
N LYS A 76 15.23 6.62 -9.39
CA LYS A 76 13.98 5.87 -9.48
C LYS A 76 13.18 5.93 -8.19
N TYR A 77 13.84 6.08 -7.03
CA TYR A 77 13.17 6.33 -5.77
C TYR A 77 12.40 7.66 -5.76
N LYS A 78 12.92 8.72 -6.40
CA LYS A 78 12.20 10.00 -6.57
C LYS A 78 10.89 9.80 -7.32
N ASP A 79 10.92 9.06 -8.42
CA ASP A 79 9.72 8.73 -9.20
C ASP A 79 8.71 7.93 -8.36
N PHE A 80 9.19 6.90 -7.66
CA PHE A 80 8.38 6.10 -6.73
C PHE A 80 7.73 6.96 -5.64
N PHE A 81 8.48 7.88 -5.03
CA PHE A 81 7.97 8.76 -3.98
C PHE A 81 6.83 9.64 -4.49
N VAL A 82 7.03 10.31 -5.64
CA VAL A 82 5.98 11.13 -6.28
C VAL A 82 4.77 10.27 -6.62
N THR A 83 4.98 9.10 -7.23
CA THR A 83 3.91 8.14 -7.55
C THR A 83 3.08 7.80 -6.31
N SER A 84 3.75 7.47 -5.20
CA SER A 84 3.09 7.08 -3.96
C SER A 84 2.28 8.24 -3.35
N VAL A 85 2.82 9.45 -3.34
CA VAL A 85 2.09 10.64 -2.86
C VAL A 85 0.86 10.92 -3.72
N LEU A 86 0.99 10.89 -5.05
CA LEU A 86 -0.14 11.08 -5.95
C LEU A 86 -1.22 10.02 -5.74
N ALA A 87 -0.82 8.76 -5.64
CA ALA A 87 -1.73 7.64 -5.42
C ALA A 87 -2.48 7.77 -4.07
N MET A 88 -1.79 8.18 -3.00
CA MET A 88 -2.43 8.48 -1.71
C MET A 88 -3.48 9.59 -1.82
N ILE A 89 -3.16 10.67 -2.52
CA ILE A 89 -4.11 11.79 -2.72
C ILE A 89 -5.35 11.29 -3.46
N VAL A 90 -5.16 10.59 -4.59
CA VAL A 90 -6.27 10.05 -5.39
C VAL A 90 -7.14 9.09 -4.57
N ALA A 91 -6.52 8.17 -3.84
CA ALA A 91 -7.25 7.22 -2.99
C ALA A 91 -8.10 7.92 -1.93
N ASN A 92 -7.53 8.91 -1.24
CA ASN A 92 -8.25 9.63 -0.19
C ASN A 92 -9.37 10.53 -0.75
N VAL A 93 -9.22 11.07 -1.97
CA VAL A 93 -10.33 11.72 -2.67
C VAL A 93 -11.45 10.72 -2.95
N ILE A 94 -11.12 9.49 -3.40
CA ILE A 94 -12.13 8.44 -3.60
C ILE A 94 -12.80 8.07 -2.28
N PHE A 95 -12.07 7.92 -1.17
CA PHE A 95 -12.64 7.64 0.14
C PHE A 95 -13.63 8.71 0.60
N LEU A 96 -13.41 9.98 0.26
CA LEU A 96 -14.33 11.08 0.60
C LEU A 96 -15.59 11.06 -0.26
N VAL A 97 -15.46 10.82 -1.58
CA VAL A 97 -16.58 10.91 -2.54
C VAL A 97 -17.36 9.60 -2.64
N TYR A 98 -16.71 8.46 -2.45
CA TYR A 98 -17.27 7.14 -2.58
C TYR A 98 -16.70 6.17 -1.52
N PRO A 99 -17.02 6.39 -0.24
CA PRO A 99 -16.57 5.51 0.83
C PRO A 99 -17.14 4.11 0.65
N THR A 100 -16.33 3.10 0.91
CA THR A 100 -16.69 1.69 0.68
C THR A 100 -16.48 0.83 1.91
N THR A 101 -17.25 -0.23 2.00
CA THR A 101 -17.14 -1.27 3.02
C THR A 101 -17.26 -2.66 2.39
N ILE A 102 -16.81 -3.67 3.11
CA ILE A 102 -16.90 -5.09 2.70
C ILE A 102 -17.43 -5.94 3.83
N THR A 103 -17.97 -7.11 3.48
CA THR A 103 -18.30 -8.15 4.46
C THR A 103 -17.05 -8.94 4.80
N ARG A 104 -16.67 -8.96 6.09
CA ARG A 104 -15.54 -9.75 6.60
C ARG A 104 -15.97 -11.16 6.99
N ALA A 105 -14.99 -12.07 7.04
CA ALA A 105 -15.23 -13.41 7.54
C ALA A 105 -15.51 -13.40 9.05
N SER A 106 -16.47 -14.20 9.47
CA SER A 106 -16.69 -14.54 10.88
C SER A 106 -15.88 -15.80 11.22
N PHE A 107 -15.25 -15.80 12.39
CA PHE A 107 -14.44 -16.93 12.87
C PHE A 107 -14.38 -16.93 14.40
N GLU A 108 -14.10 -18.10 14.97
CA GLU A 108 -13.85 -18.22 16.41
C GLU A 108 -12.41 -17.83 16.75
N VAL A 109 -12.27 -17.08 17.85
CA VAL A 109 -10.95 -16.70 18.35
C VAL A 109 -10.38 -17.83 19.20
N SER A 110 -9.55 -18.64 18.55
CA SER A 110 -8.86 -19.78 19.20
C SER A 110 -7.39 -19.79 18.79
N GLY A 111 -6.50 -19.54 19.76
CA GLY A 111 -5.06 -19.48 19.53
C GLY A 111 -4.54 -18.17 18.94
N VAL A 112 -3.22 -18.09 18.76
CA VAL A 112 -2.49 -16.86 18.44
C VAL A 112 -2.89 -16.28 17.08
N THR A 113 -3.03 -17.12 16.06
CA THR A 113 -3.34 -16.67 14.68
C THR A 113 -4.71 -15.96 14.60
N SER A 114 -5.74 -16.57 15.16
CA SER A 114 -7.08 -15.97 15.18
C SER A 114 -7.17 -14.75 16.11
N TRP A 115 -6.41 -14.75 17.22
CA TRP A 115 -6.29 -13.57 18.07
C TRP A 115 -5.66 -12.39 17.31
N LEU A 116 -4.55 -12.63 16.59
CA LEU A 116 -3.88 -11.59 15.79
C LEU A 116 -4.80 -11.04 14.69
N LEU A 117 -5.51 -11.92 13.98
CA LEU A 117 -6.47 -11.51 12.96
C LEU A 117 -7.65 -10.71 13.56
N ASN A 118 -8.16 -11.13 14.72
CA ASN A 118 -9.21 -10.41 15.42
C ASN A 118 -8.74 -9.02 15.87
N LEU A 119 -7.51 -8.92 16.40
CA LEU A 119 -6.89 -7.63 16.76
C LEU A 119 -6.79 -6.73 15.54
N ASN A 120 -6.35 -7.26 14.41
CA ASN A 120 -6.26 -6.53 13.15
C ASN A 120 -7.65 -6.04 12.70
N TYR A 121 -8.68 -6.87 12.76
CA TYR A 121 -10.07 -6.50 12.42
C TYR A 121 -10.64 -5.41 13.34
N MET A 122 -10.22 -5.36 14.60
CA MET A 122 -10.62 -4.32 15.54
C MET A 122 -9.92 -2.99 15.28
N LEU A 123 -8.62 -3.02 14.95
CA LEU A 123 -7.81 -1.82 14.74
C LEU A 123 -8.10 -1.16 13.38
N ASP A 124 -8.29 -1.98 12.35
CA ASP A 124 -8.60 -1.52 11.00
C ASP A 124 -10.04 -1.91 10.63
N THR A 125 -10.97 -1.00 10.89
CA THR A 125 -12.39 -1.19 10.56
C THR A 125 -12.59 -1.32 9.05
N PRO A 126 -13.63 -2.07 8.56
CA PRO A 126 -13.84 -2.26 7.11
C PRO A 126 -14.44 -1.01 6.45
N LEU A 127 -13.75 0.11 6.55
CA LEU A 127 -14.10 1.39 5.95
C LEU A 127 -12.98 1.84 4.99
N ASN A 128 -13.39 2.48 3.88
CA ASN A 128 -12.44 2.93 2.86
C ASN A 128 -11.63 1.76 2.26
N CYS A 129 -12.33 0.69 1.90
CA CYS A 129 -11.71 -0.52 1.38
C CYS A 129 -11.18 -0.33 -0.05
N MET A 130 -11.91 0.43 -0.90
CA MET A 130 -11.56 0.66 -2.30
C MET A 130 -11.13 2.11 -2.56
N PRO A 131 -9.91 2.33 -3.10
CA PRO A 131 -8.87 1.35 -3.42
C PRO A 131 -8.11 0.85 -2.18
N SER A 132 -7.58 -0.39 -2.24
CA SER A 132 -6.73 -0.92 -1.17
C SER A 132 -5.41 -0.16 -1.05
N MET A 133 -5.17 0.49 0.10
CA MET A 133 -3.89 1.15 0.38
C MET A 133 -2.73 0.16 0.50
N HIS A 134 -2.97 -1.02 1.06
CA HIS A 134 -1.99 -2.10 1.13
C HIS A 134 -1.49 -2.50 -0.26
N CYS A 135 -2.43 -2.78 -1.17
CA CYS A 135 -2.12 -3.15 -2.54
C CYS A 135 -1.48 -2.00 -3.31
N MET A 136 -1.95 -0.78 -3.10
CA MET A 136 -1.45 0.40 -3.80
C MET A 136 0.02 0.68 -3.50
N PHE A 137 0.46 0.62 -2.25
CA PHE A 137 1.87 0.75 -1.89
C PHE A 137 2.71 -0.42 -2.42
N CYS A 138 2.17 -1.63 -2.46
CA CYS A 138 2.83 -2.75 -3.10
C CYS A 138 3.04 -2.48 -4.60
N PHE A 139 2.00 -2.05 -5.33
CA PHE A 139 2.10 -1.76 -6.76
C PHE A 139 3.04 -0.60 -7.07
N THR A 140 2.95 0.52 -6.34
CA THR A 140 3.86 1.66 -6.56
C THR A 140 5.31 1.27 -6.32
N THR A 141 5.58 0.42 -5.30
CA THR A 141 6.90 -0.11 -5.01
C THR A 141 7.39 -1.05 -6.11
N ILE A 142 6.55 -1.97 -6.61
CA ILE A 142 6.86 -2.86 -7.74
C ILE A 142 7.23 -2.03 -8.98
N PHE A 143 6.41 -1.04 -9.36
CA PHE A 143 6.68 -0.20 -10.52
C PHE A 143 7.99 0.58 -10.38
N GLY A 144 8.26 1.14 -9.22
CA GLY A 144 9.53 1.81 -8.96
C GLY A 144 10.73 0.86 -9.10
N LEU A 145 10.63 -0.33 -8.53
CA LEU A 145 11.71 -1.34 -8.58
C LEU A 145 11.93 -1.90 -9.97
N MET A 146 10.87 -2.13 -10.77
CA MET A 146 11.00 -2.72 -12.11
C MET A 146 12.02 -1.96 -12.97
N PHE A 147 11.98 -0.65 -12.94
CA PHE A 147 12.84 0.23 -13.75
C PHE A 147 14.08 0.73 -13.01
N SER A 148 14.36 0.21 -11.81
CA SER A 148 15.50 0.61 -10.98
C SER A 148 16.77 -0.18 -11.33
N LYS A 149 17.92 0.31 -10.81
CA LYS A 149 19.23 -0.38 -10.89
C LYS A 149 19.40 -1.51 -9.86
N VAL A 150 18.37 -1.79 -9.04
CA VAL A 150 18.41 -2.92 -8.10
C VAL A 150 18.66 -4.21 -8.87
N LYS A 151 19.61 -5.03 -8.41
CA LYS A 151 19.98 -6.28 -9.11
C LYS A 151 18.79 -7.24 -9.15
N LEU A 152 18.60 -7.92 -10.27
CA LEU A 152 17.46 -8.81 -10.53
C LEU A 152 17.29 -9.89 -9.45
N LYS A 153 18.39 -10.44 -8.93
CA LYS A 153 18.38 -11.43 -7.86
C LYS A 153 17.72 -10.96 -6.54
N TYR A 154 17.66 -9.65 -6.29
CA TYR A 154 16.93 -9.06 -5.17
C TYR A 154 15.54 -8.60 -5.57
N LYS A 155 15.41 -8.09 -6.79
CA LYS A 155 14.15 -7.57 -7.33
C LYS A 155 13.08 -8.66 -7.41
N ILE A 156 13.42 -9.84 -7.93
CA ILE A 156 12.47 -10.95 -8.08
C ILE A 156 11.85 -11.38 -6.73
N PRO A 157 12.63 -11.73 -5.68
CA PRO A 157 12.03 -12.15 -4.41
C PRO A 157 11.28 -11.02 -3.71
N ILE A 158 11.75 -9.76 -3.81
CA ILE A 158 11.03 -8.60 -3.25
C ILE A 158 9.67 -8.43 -3.93
N CYS A 159 9.63 -8.39 -5.27
CA CYS A 159 8.37 -8.26 -6.00
C CYS A 159 7.44 -9.46 -5.76
N GLY A 160 7.99 -10.69 -5.70
CA GLY A 160 7.24 -11.89 -5.37
C GLY A 160 6.58 -11.81 -3.99
N TYR A 161 7.30 -11.29 -2.99
CA TYR A 161 6.74 -11.12 -1.64
C TYR A 161 5.71 -9.99 -1.59
N LEU A 162 5.89 -8.89 -2.34
CA LEU A 162 4.87 -7.84 -2.47
C LEU A 162 3.57 -8.38 -3.10
N VAL A 163 3.68 -9.26 -4.11
CA VAL A 163 2.52 -9.95 -4.67
C VAL A 163 1.87 -10.87 -3.63
N LEU A 164 2.65 -11.58 -2.82
CA LEU A 164 2.12 -12.40 -1.74
C LEU A 164 1.38 -11.55 -0.69
N ILE A 165 1.88 -10.35 -0.36
CA ILE A 165 1.16 -9.40 0.51
C ILE A 165 -0.17 -8.99 -0.13
N ILE A 166 -0.20 -8.66 -1.43
CA ILE A 166 -1.46 -8.33 -2.14
C ILE A 166 -2.46 -9.48 -2.02
N LEU A 167 -2.03 -10.71 -2.28
CA LEU A 167 -2.90 -11.89 -2.15
C LEU A 167 -3.38 -12.10 -0.71
N SER A 168 -2.51 -11.86 0.28
CA SER A 168 -2.86 -12.02 1.69
C SER A 168 -4.05 -11.14 2.11
N THR A 169 -4.19 -9.95 1.52
CA THR A 169 -5.32 -9.04 1.82
C THR A 169 -6.67 -9.66 1.49
N MET A 170 -6.73 -10.48 0.43
CA MET A 170 -7.94 -11.18 0.00
C MET A 170 -8.17 -12.46 0.81
N PHE A 171 -7.10 -13.21 1.16
CA PHE A 171 -7.22 -14.41 1.98
C PHE A 171 -7.63 -14.12 3.42
N VAL A 172 -7.19 -13.01 4.02
CA VAL A 172 -7.65 -12.59 5.35
C VAL A 172 -8.96 -11.79 5.30
N LYS A 173 -9.60 -11.66 4.13
CA LYS A 173 -10.86 -10.93 3.93
C LYS A 173 -10.83 -9.47 4.42
N GLN A 174 -9.68 -8.82 4.26
CA GLN A 174 -9.55 -7.36 4.46
C GLN A 174 -9.88 -6.58 3.18
N HIS A 175 -9.76 -7.22 2.01
CA HIS A 175 -10.03 -6.61 0.72
C HIS A 175 -10.71 -7.60 -0.24
N VAL A 176 -11.39 -7.05 -1.24
CA VAL A 176 -12.01 -7.76 -2.36
C VAL A 176 -11.27 -7.46 -3.67
N ILE A 177 -11.58 -8.20 -4.75
CA ILE A 177 -10.90 -8.04 -6.05
C ILE A 177 -10.99 -6.59 -6.57
N ALA A 178 -12.14 -5.94 -6.39
CA ALA A 178 -12.34 -4.56 -6.83
C ALA A 178 -11.35 -3.58 -6.19
N ASP A 179 -11.01 -3.78 -4.90
CA ASP A 179 -10.04 -2.96 -4.16
C ASP A 179 -8.63 -3.10 -4.75
N VAL A 180 -8.27 -4.34 -5.11
CA VAL A 180 -6.94 -4.67 -5.69
C VAL A 180 -6.82 -4.11 -7.09
N VAL A 181 -7.85 -4.30 -7.92
CA VAL A 181 -7.87 -3.82 -9.32
C VAL A 181 -7.83 -2.29 -9.37
N SER A 182 -8.65 -1.62 -8.54
CA SER A 182 -8.63 -0.15 -8.47
C SER A 182 -7.29 0.38 -8.00
N ALA A 183 -6.66 -0.25 -7.00
CA ALA A 183 -5.32 0.10 -6.54
C ALA A 183 -4.26 -0.05 -7.64
N PHE A 184 -4.34 -1.12 -8.44
CA PHE A 184 -3.45 -1.33 -9.59
C PHE A 184 -3.61 -0.24 -10.66
N ILE A 185 -4.85 0.11 -11.01
CA ILE A 185 -5.14 1.14 -12.02
C ILE A 185 -4.61 2.50 -11.55
N ILE A 186 -4.92 2.89 -10.30
CA ILE A 186 -4.47 4.17 -9.74
C ILE A 186 -2.95 4.23 -9.65
N ALA A 187 -2.30 3.19 -9.14
CA ALA A 187 -0.84 3.13 -9.07
C ALA A 187 -0.20 3.25 -10.45
N SER A 188 -0.77 2.58 -11.46
CA SER A 188 -0.30 2.65 -12.86
C SER A 188 -0.44 4.07 -13.42
N CYS A 189 -1.60 4.69 -13.32
CA CYS A 189 -1.83 6.05 -13.79
C CYS A 189 -0.90 7.06 -13.10
N CYS A 190 -0.79 6.98 -11.77
CA CYS A 190 0.09 7.86 -11.00
C CYS A 190 1.57 7.66 -11.35
N TYR A 191 1.99 6.43 -11.66
CA TYR A 191 3.34 6.16 -12.13
C TYR A 191 3.65 6.88 -13.44
N PHE A 192 2.75 6.85 -14.43
CA PHE A 192 2.93 7.60 -15.68
C PHE A 192 2.91 9.11 -15.45
N ILE A 193 1.98 9.61 -14.62
CA ILE A 193 1.88 11.04 -14.29
C ILE A 193 3.15 11.53 -13.59
N SER A 194 3.76 10.74 -12.72
CA SER A 194 4.98 11.11 -11.98
C SER A 194 6.20 11.40 -12.89
N LYS A 195 6.13 11.02 -14.18
CA LYS A 195 7.18 11.29 -15.17
C LYS A 195 7.12 12.70 -15.75
N PHE A 196 6.04 13.45 -15.54
CA PHE A 196 5.96 14.81 -16.06
C PHE A 196 6.93 15.76 -15.34
N HIS A 197 7.51 16.69 -16.07
CA HIS A 197 8.49 17.66 -15.60
C HIS A 197 7.97 18.59 -14.47
N ILE A 198 6.65 18.73 -14.31
CA ILE A 198 6.06 19.50 -13.22
C ILE A 198 6.54 19.05 -11.83
N PHE A 199 6.95 17.80 -11.69
CA PHE A 199 7.44 17.25 -10.43
C PHE A 199 8.96 17.38 -10.22
N ASP A 200 9.71 17.89 -11.19
CA ASP A 200 11.17 17.96 -11.11
C ASP A 200 11.66 18.85 -9.95
N LYS A 201 10.95 19.94 -9.65
CA LYS A 201 11.26 20.79 -8.50
C LYS A 201 11.14 20.04 -7.17
N PHE A 202 10.11 19.21 -7.05
CA PHE A 202 9.88 18.39 -5.86
C PHE A 202 10.91 17.24 -5.74
N LYS A 203 11.24 16.61 -6.86
CA LYS A 203 12.26 15.55 -6.93
C LYS A 203 13.65 16.03 -6.52
N ARG A 204 13.99 17.31 -6.79
CA ARG A 204 15.27 17.92 -6.40
C ARG A 204 15.53 17.92 -4.89
N TYR A 205 14.50 17.79 -4.05
CA TYR A 205 14.69 17.64 -2.61
C TYR A 205 15.60 16.45 -2.26
N PHE A 206 15.60 15.42 -3.08
CA PHE A 206 16.37 14.19 -2.86
C PHE A 206 17.84 14.29 -3.32
N ASP A 207 18.23 15.33 -4.06
CA ASP A 207 19.61 15.59 -4.47
C ASP A 207 20.43 16.15 -3.29
#